data_3e48bf832d05b6218f14e658403b5d89
#
_entry.id   3e48bf832d05b6218f14e658403b5d89
#
_cell.length_a   1.000
_cell.length_b   1.000
_cell.length_c   1.000
_cell.angle_alpha   90.00
_cell.angle_beta   90.00
_cell.angle_gamma   90.00
#
_symmetry.space_group_name_H-M   'P 1'
#
loop_
_entity.id
_entity.type
_entity.pdbx_description
1 polymer ?
#
loop_
_entity_poly.entity_id
_entity_poly.type
_entity_poly.pdbx_seq_one_letter_code
_entity_poly.pdbx_strand_id
1 'polypeptide(L)'
;PNYALPEFIRYFNETHDDYELRQVSLTQYLDELHITPGELTVLCGEQNRTNYSAGRHLNPTLKNTFSTHIPQKIENAQCEAGLVRCAEPLSAMLAAAHLPLGLHYLDTAWKYLLQNHPHDSICGCSCDNVARDMERRFAWARDITQQYQQEAMRRLAAQTDTQQTLADEIPVQLFHLSPWPEENAIQTFTLRLPADTLLRGLAIRTADGQDIPCQIVRLRKDGVILHPMDRDPSWDDYLLADVLVQLPHQTAMSWTTLYCRPSLVPLSLPERPVVLFQTLENEYLQVSIQPNGTLDVKNKRSGTAYRGLNLFTDEADIGDAYLFSPELTAKVWNSVTSAPSIRIQQGALCTSAILDWRYRRKPDEAEQSLRLTLSLRKNDPLLRFHLEIENRAGDHRLRVHFPTGFSCD
;
A
#
# COMPACT_ATOMS: atom_id res chain seq x y z
N PRO A 1 -10.30 15.37 -34.51
CA PRO A 1 -11.33 14.93 -35.44
C PRO A 1 -10.84 15.13 -36.87
N ASN A 2 -10.98 14.12 -37.72
CA ASN A 2 -10.62 14.27 -39.13
C ASN A 2 -11.83 14.91 -39.87
N TYR A 3 -11.79 16.22 -40.06
CA TYR A 3 -12.86 16.98 -40.68
C TYR A 3 -13.08 16.61 -42.16
N ALA A 4 -12.10 15.96 -42.81
CA ALA A 4 -12.22 15.50 -44.20
C ALA A 4 -12.93 14.14 -44.34
N LEU A 5 -13.16 13.41 -43.23
CA LEU A 5 -13.74 12.08 -43.30
C LEU A 5 -15.11 11.99 -43.95
N PRO A 6 -16.07 12.91 -43.68
CA PRO A 6 -17.38 12.87 -44.34
C PRO A 6 -17.29 13.10 -45.87
N GLU A 7 -16.41 13.98 -46.33
CA GLU A 7 -16.17 14.22 -47.76
C GLU A 7 -15.48 13.01 -48.43
N PHE A 8 -14.53 12.39 -47.72
CA PHE A 8 -13.86 11.18 -48.20
C PHE A 8 -14.86 10.02 -48.34
N ILE A 9 -15.75 9.80 -47.36
CA ILE A 9 -16.78 8.77 -47.43
C ILE A 9 -17.69 8.98 -48.62
N ARG A 10 -18.14 10.22 -48.83
CA ARG A 10 -19.00 10.59 -49.97
C ARG A 10 -18.27 10.33 -51.28
N TYR A 11 -17.06 10.86 -51.47
CA TYR A 11 -16.25 10.63 -52.67
C TYR A 11 -16.00 9.14 -52.94
N PHE A 12 -15.66 8.37 -51.90
CA PHE A 12 -15.46 6.92 -52.05
C PHE A 12 -16.71 6.22 -52.55
N ASN A 13 -17.88 6.51 -51.97
CA ASN A 13 -19.15 5.87 -52.36
C ASN A 13 -19.65 6.32 -53.73
N GLU A 14 -19.26 7.51 -54.21
CA GLU A 14 -19.56 7.97 -55.56
C GLU A 14 -18.66 7.33 -56.64
N THR A 15 -17.49 6.83 -56.24
CA THR A 15 -16.48 6.30 -57.19
C THR A 15 -16.27 4.81 -57.15
N HIS A 16 -16.89 4.11 -56.18
CA HIS A 16 -16.78 2.63 -56.01
C HIS A 16 -18.16 2.03 -55.83
N ASP A 17 -18.54 1.18 -56.81
CA ASP A 17 -19.85 0.49 -56.83
C ASP A 17 -19.85 -0.80 -56.01
N ASP A 18 -18.67 -1.40 -55.77
CA ASP A 18 -18.52 -2.73 -55.12
C ASP A 18 -18.46 -2.62 -53.60
N TYR A 19 -18.27 -1.43 -53.05
CA TYR A 19 -18.09 -1.19 -51.62
C TYR A 19 -18.80 0.07 -51.18
N GLU A 20 -19.38 0.05 -49.98
CA GLU A 20 -19.97 1.20 -49.33
C GLU A 20 -19.20 1.49 -48.00
N LEU A 21 -18.68 2.73 -47.85
CA LEU A 21 -18.15 3.21 -46.57
C LEU A 21 -19.26 3.91 -45.78
N ARG A 22 -19.43 3.50 -44.54
CA ARG A 22 -20.42 4.08 -43.62
C ARG A 22 -19.78 4.47 -42.31
N GLN A 23 -20.08 5.62 -41.80
CA GLN A 23 -19.72 6.01 -40.44
C GLN A 23 -20.88 5.65 -39.53
N VAL A 24 -20.63 4.70 -38.63
CA VAL A 24 -21.66 4.15 -37.73
C VAL A 24 -21.16 4.19 -36.27
N SER A 25 -22.06 4.07 -35.30
CA SER A 25 -21.69 3.83 -33.92
C SER A 25 -21.15 2.41 -33.75
N LEU A 26 -20.40 2.15 -32.63
CA LEU A 26 -19.91 0.81 -32.32
C LEU A 26 -21.07 -0.20 -32.20
N THR A 27 -22.18 0.21 -31.60
CA THR A 27 -23.39 -0.65 -31.46
C THR A 27 -23.94 -1.02 -32.84
N GLN A 28 -24.13 -0.01 -33.71
CA GLN A 28 -24.57 -0.26 -35.07
C GLN A 28 -23.66 -1.19 -35.85
N TYR A 29 -22.32 -1.01 -35.69
CA TYR A 29 -21.33 -1.88 -36.33
C TYR A 29 -21.48 -3.33 -35.86
N LEU A 30 -21.62 -3.56 -34.54
CA LEU A 30 -21.80 -4.91 -33.99
C LEU A 30 -23.13 -5.55 -34.44
N ASP A 31 -24.22 -4.76 -34.50
CA ASP A 31 -25.53 -5.25 -34.94
C ASP A 31 -25.50 -5.67 -36.42
N GLU A 32 -24.78 -4.92 -37.27
CA GLU A 32 -24.67 -5.18 -38.70
C GLU A 32 -23.71 -6.35 -39.03
N LEU A 33 -22.79 -6.72 -38.14
CA LEU A 33 -21.90 -7.85 -38.34
C LEU A 33 -22.62 -9.22 -38.38
N HIS A 34 -23.85 -9.29 -37.82
CA HIS A 34 -24.64 -10.54 -37.76
C HIS A 34 -23.87 -11.75 -37.21
N ILE A 35 -22.96 -11.50 -36.26
CA ILE A 35 -22.11 -12.54 -35.68
C ILE A 35 -22.91 -13.37 -34.68
N THR A 36 -22.88 -14.66 -34.85
CA THR A 36 -23.43 -15.62 -33.88
C THR A 36 -22.41 -15.82 -32.75
N PRO A 37 -22.75 -15.57 -31.47
CA PRO A 37 -21.80 -15.70 -30.37
C PRO A 37 -21.02 -17.00 -30.30
N GLY A 38 -21.63 -18.13 -30.75
CA GLY A 38 -20.98 -19.46 -30.81
C GLY A 38 -19.90 -19.60 -31.88
N GLU A 39 -19.80 -18.66 -32.83
CA GLU A 39 -18.78 -18.65 -33.88
C GLU A 39 -17.53 -17.88 -33.48
N LEU A 40 -17.57 -17.15 -32.35
CA LEU A 40 -16.45 -16.39 -31.87
C LEU A 40 -15.52 -17.25 -31.03
N THR A 41 -14.21 -17.02 -31.19
CA THR A 41 -13.22 -17.58 -30.28
C THR A 41 -13.38 -16.92 -28.89
N VAL A 42 -13.64 -17.74 -27.89
CA VAL A 42 -13.68 -17.26 -26.50
C VAL A 42 -12.25 -17.08 -26.01
N LEU A 43 -11.91 -15.86 -25.61
CA LEU A 43 -10.66 -15.55 -24.94
C LEU A 43 -10.90 -15.50 -23.43
N CYS A 44 -10.21 -16.36 -22.69
CA CYS A 44 -10.29 -16.40 -21.22
C CYS A 44 -9.06 -15.75 -20.59
N GLY A 45 -9.23 -15.23 -19.37
CA GLY A 45 -8.18 -14.62 -18.59
C GLY A 45 -7.92 -13.14 -18.95
N GLU A 46 -6.88 -12.57 -18.37
CA GLU A 46 -6.49 -11.18 -18.58
C GLU A 46 -5.97 -10.96 -20.01
N GLN A 47 -6.61 -10.07 -20.76
CA GLN A 47 -6.29 -9.76 -22.17
C GLN A 47 -5.06 -8.83 -22.29
N ASN A 48 -4.07 -9.03 -21.45
CA ASN A 48 -2.85 -8.22 -21.38
C ASN A 48 -1.68 -8.87 -22.17
N ARG A 49 -1.95 -9.54 -23.28
CA ARG A 49 -0.92 -10.19 -24.12
C ARG A 49 -0.49 -9.27 -25.26
N THR A 50 0.80 -8.97 -25.32
CA THR A 50 1.41 -8.41 -26.52
C THR A 50 1.64 -9.53 -27.53
N ASN A 51 1.01 -9.46 -28.70
CA ASN A 51 1.29 -10.41 -29.80
C ASN A 51 2.61 -10.03 -30.49
N TYR A 52 3.73 -10.46 -29.94
CA TYR A 52 5.04 -10.33 -30.62
C TYR A 52 5.22 -11.26 -31.82
N SER A 53 4.38 -12.29 -31.96
CA SER A 53 4.58 -13.36 -32.95
C SER A 53 4.32 -12.97 -34.40
N ALA A 54 3.81 -11.78 -34.69
CA ALA A 54 3.42 -11.42 -36.05
C ALA A 54 4.22 -10.25 -36.65
N GLY A 55 5.25 -9.73 -35.99
CA GLY A 55 6.03 -8.59 -36.52
C GLY A 55 5.22 -7.30 -36.77
N ARG A 56 3.99 -7.26 -36.29
CA ARG A 56 3.09 -6.11 -36.40
C ARG A 56 2.71 -5.64 -35.00
N HIS A 57 3.15 -4.46 -34.62
CA HIS A 57 2.76 -3.73 -33.40
C HIS A 57 1.32 -3.21 -33.51
N LEU A 58 0.37 -4.10 -33.77
CA LEU A 58 -1.06 -3.74 -33.77
C LEU A 58 -1.56 -3.82 -32.33
N ASN A 59 -1.74 -2.68 -31.68
CA ASN A 59 -2.23 -2.48 -30.33
C ASN A 59 -1.37 -3.15 -29.23
N PRO A 60 -0.15 -2.68 -28.98
CA PRO A 60 0.58 -3.14 -27.82
C PRO A 60 -0.16 -2.73 -26.55
N THR A 61 -0.47 -3.70 -25.70
CA THR A 61 -0.84 -3.38 -24.33
C THR A 61 0.42 -2.92 -23.61
N LEU A 62 0.41 -1.70 -23.10
CA LEU A 62 1.59 -1.02 -22.54
C LEU A 62 1.90 -1.53 -21.11
N LYS A 63 2.33 -2.77 -20.98
CA LYS A 63 2.43 -3.50 -19.70
C LYS A 63 3.40 -2.89 -18.71
N ASN A 64 4.52 -2.31 -19.17
CA ASN A 64 5.50 -1.71 -18.28
C ASN A 64 4.96 -0.47 -17.58
N THR A 65 3.95 0.19 -18.13
CA THR A 65 3.35 1.36 -17.50
C THR A 65 2.76 1.08 -16.12
N PHE A 66 2.42 -0.17 -15.79
CA PHE A 66 1.99 -0.56 -14.44
C PHE A 66 3.11 -0.51 -13.40
N SER A 67 4.36 -0.67 -13.82
CA SER A 67 5.54 -0.74 -12.93
C SER A 67 6.58 0.35 -13.19
N THR A 68 6.49 1.09 -14.30
CA THR A 68 7.37 2.22 -14.57
C THR A 68 7.14 3.32 -13.53
N HIS A 69 8.21 3.90 -13.00
CA HIS A 69 8.16 4.91 -11.95
C HIS A 69 7.31 4.50 -10.73
N ILE A 70 7.53 3.28 -10.22
CA ILE A 70 6.80 2.74 -9.04
C ILE A 70 6.71 3.72 -7.87
N PRO A 71 7.74 4.51 -7.49
CA PRO A 71 7.61 5.49 -6.41
C PRO A 71 6.45 6.46 -6.61
N GLN A 72 6.21 6.93 -7.85
CA GLN A 72 5.09 7.84 -8.15
C GLN A 72 3.73 7.15 -7.97
N LYS A 73 3.62 5.87 -8.30
CA LYS A 73 2.40 5.08 -8.09
C LYS A 73 2.12 4.84 -6.61
N ILE A 74 3.17 4.64 -5.81
CA ILE A 74 3.06 4.55 -4.35
C ILE A 74 2.59 5.89 -3.76
N GLU A 75 3.19 7.01 -4.17
CA GLU A 75 2.75 8.36 -3.75
C GLU A 75 1.29 8.62 -4.13
N ASN A 76 0.89 8.24 -5.36
CA ASN A 76 -0.49 8.35 -5.80
C ASN A 76 -1.45 7.58 -4.87
N ALA A 77 -1.16 6.32 -4.61
CA ALA A 77 -2.00 5.48 -3.74
C ALA A 77 -2.07 6.02 -2.31
N GLN A 78 -0.97 6.58 -1.79
CA GLN A 78 -0.93 7.23 -0.47
C GLN A 78 -1.76 8.51 -0.43
N CYS A 79 -1.67 9.36 -1.45
CA CYS A 79 -2.49 10.57 -1.56
C CYS A 79 -3.98 10.24 -1.65
N GLU A 80 -4.36 9.29 -2.50
CA GLU A 80 -5.75 8.82 -2.62
C GLU A 80 -6.26 8.27 -1.28
N ALA A 81 -5.49 7.38 -0.64
CA ALA A 81 -5.88 6.83 0.65
C ALA A 81 -5.99 7.90 1.74
N GLY A 82 -5.07 8.87 1.76
CA GLY A 82 -5.10 10.00 2.69
C GLY A 82 -6.35 10.86 2.54
N LEU A 83 -6.74 11.16 1.30
CA LEU A 83 -7.96 11.92 1.00
C LEU A 83 -9.22 11.12 1.31
N VAL A 84 -9.40 9.97 0.63
CA VAL A 84 -10.66 9.21 0.63
C VAL A 84 -10.91 8.49 1.96
N ARG A 85 -9.86 7.92 2.56
CA ARG A 85 -10.02 7.09 3.76
C ARG A 85 -9.80 7.83 5.08
N CYS A 86 -9.25 9.05 5.02
CA CYS A 86 -8.95 9.80 6.22
C CYS A 86 -9.53 11.23 6.20
N ALA A 87 -9.12 12.08 5.27
CA ALA A 87 -9.49 13.49 5.32
C ALA A 87 -10.98 13.74 5.08
N GLU A 88 -11.59 13.09 4.09
CA GLU A 88 -13.03 13.20 3.83
C GLU A 88 -13.90 12.63 4.96
N PRO A 89 -13.62 11.43 5.53
CA PRO A 89 -14.33 10.97 6.71
C PRO A 89 -14.20 11.91 7.91
N LEU A 90 -13.00 12.42 8.19
CA LEU A 90 -12.79 13.41 9.26
C LEU A 90 -13.58 14.70 9.00
N SER A 91 -13.67 15.16 7.75
CA SER A 91 -14.50 16.30 7.38
C SER A 91 -15.98 16.08 7.67
N ALA A 92 -16.50 14.87 7.36
CA ALA A 92 -17.86 14.49 7.67
C ALA A 92 -18.13 14.47 9.18
N MET A 93 -17.18 13.92 9.97
CA MET A 93 -17.26 13.94 11.45
C MET A 93 -17.26 15.35 12.02
N LEU A 94 -16.41 16.24 11.49
CA LEU A 94 -16.39 17.66 11.89
C LEU A 94 -17.73 18.34 11.57
N ALA A 95 -18.30 18.11 10.40
CA ALA A 95 -19.60 18.65 10.02
C ALA A 95 -20.71 18.18 10.95
N ALA A 96 -20.73 16.89 11.30
CA ALA A 96 -21.68 16.31 12.25
C ALA A 96 -21.51 16.88 13.68
N ALA A 97 -20.28 17.24 14.07
CA ALA A 97 -19.97 17.86 15.35
C ALA A 97 -20.14 19.40 15.36
N HIS A 98 -20.61 19.99 14.27
CA HIS A 98 -20.71 21.46 14.09
C HIS A 98 -19.37 22.21 14.25
N LEU A 99 -18.26 21.58 13.84
CA LEU A 99 -16.90 22.11 13.91
C LEU A 99 -16.29 22.24 12.50
N PRO A 100 -16.87 23.00 11.57
CA PRO A 100 -16.46 22.98 10.17
C PRO A 100 -15.00 23.40 9.99
N LEU A 101 -14.31 22.74 9.09
CA LEU A 101 -13.00 23.09 8.54
C LEU A 101 -13.15 23.31 7.05
N GLY A 102 -12.46 24.30 6.48
CA GLY A 102 -12.65 24.70 5.10
C GLY A 102 -12.43 23.57 4.08
N LEU A 103 -13.44 23.22 3.31
CA LEU A 103 -13.35 22.16 2.28
C LEU A 103 -12.41 22.52 1.12
N HIS A 104 -12.18 23.82 0.89
CA HIS A 104 -11.30 24.30 -0.18
C HIS A 104 -9.85 23.76 -0.07
N TYR A 105 -9.43 23.34 1.13
CA TYR A 105 -8.14 22.65 1.32
C TYR A 105 -8.16 21.28 0.65
N LEU A 106 -9.24 20.53 0.82
CA LEU A 106 -9.41 19.21 0.18
C LEU A 106 -9.54 19.34 -1.33
N ASP A 107 -10.31 20.34 -1.80
CA ASP A 107 -10.44 20.64 -3.23
C ASP A 107 -9.08 20.95 -3.86
N THR A 108 -8.22 21.69 -3.13
CA THR A 108 -6.87 22.01 -3.58
C THR A 108 -5.97 20.77 -3.64
N ALA A 109 -6.03 19.92 -2.63
CA ALA A 109 -5.27 18.67 -2.60
C ALA A 109 -5.71 17.72 -3.73
N TRP A 110 -7.04 17.57 -3.95
CA TRP A 110 -7.60 16.84 -5.07
C TRP A 110 -7.15 17.39 -6.42
N LYS A 111 -7.15 18.71 -6.58
CA LYS A 111 -6.70 19.34 -7.82
C LYS A 111 -5.25 18.98 -8.16
N TYR A 112 -4.34 19.02 -7.17
CA TYR A 112 -2.95 18.62 -7.39
C TYR A 112 -2.84 17.12 -7.72
N LEU A 113 -3.58 16.28 -7.05
CA LEU A 113 -3.58 14.84 -7.30
C LEU A 113 -4.10 14.53 -8.71
N LEU A 114 -5.26 15.08 -9.09
CA LEU A 114 -5.87 14.85 -10.38
C LEU A 114 -5.04 15.38 -11.55
N GLN A 115 -4.22 16.42 -11.35
CA GLN A 115 -3.26 16.87 -12.35
C GLN A 115 -2.16 15.87 -12.68
N ASN A 116 -1.97 14.85 -11.83
CA ASN A 116 -1.03 13.75 -12.06
C ASN A 116 -1.66 12.54 -12.76
N HIS A 117 -3.00 12.51 -12.91
CA HIS A 117 -3.75 11.38 -13.48
C HIS A 117 -3.85 11.32 -15.01
N PRO A 118 -3.50 12.36 -15.83
CA PRO A 118 -3.39 12.16 -17.28
C PRO A 118 -2.54 10.91 -17.56
N HIS A 119 -2.99 10.09 -18.50
CA HIS A 119 -2.43 8.75 -18.69
C HIS A 119 -0.92 8.73 -18.94
N ASP A 120 -0.37 9.65 -19.71
CA ASP A 120 1.07 9.71 -19.94
C ASP A 120 1.86 10.07 -18.68
N SER A 121 1.26 10.83 -17.75
CA SER A 121 1.86 11.18 -16.48
C SER A 121 1.87 9.99 -15.54
N ILE A 122 0.71 9.46 -15.14
CA ILE A 122 0.64 8.37 -14.16
C ILE A 122 1.21 7.05 -14.69
N CYS A 123 1.16 6.81 -16.00
CA CYS A 123 1.84 5.68 -16.63
C CYS A 123 3.37 5.75 -16.51
N GLY A 124 3.94 6.95 -16.30
CA GLY A 124 5.38 7.13 -16.16
C GLY A 124 6.15 7.13 -17.47
N CYS A 125 5.47 7.31 -18.59
CA CYS A 125 6.07 7.36 -19.93
C CYS A 125 6.34 8.77 -20.45
N SER A 126 6.02 9.81 -19.65
CA SER A 126 6.36 11.21 -19.92
C SER A 126 7.84 11.49 -19.69
N CYS A 127 8.29 12.66 -20.14
CA CYS A 127 9.67 13.10 -19.94
C CYS A 127 9.95 13.44 -18.46
N ASP A 128 11.24 13.47 -18.09
CA ASP A 128 11.71 13.70 -16.73
C ASP A 128 11.20 15.00 -16.08
N ASN A 129 10.96 16.04 -16.88
CA ASN A 129 10.41 17.29 -16.36
C ASN A 129 8.99 17.08 -15.82
N VAL A 130 8.17 16.34 -16.55
CA VAL A 130 6.80 15.99 -16.11
C VAL A 130 6.85 15.11 -14.87
N ALA A 131 7.76 14.13 -14.82
CA ALA A 131 7.95 13.27 -13.65
C ALA A 131 8.28 14.10 -12.40
N ARG A 132 9.21 15.06 -12.48
CA ARG A 132 9.55 15.97 -11.38
C ARG A 132 8.39 16.88 -10.95
N ASP A 133 7.58 17.34 -11.89
CA ASP A 133 6.40 18.14 -11.57
C ASP A 133 5.32 17.30 -10.87
N MET A 134 5.20 16.03 -11.23
CA MET A 134 4.29 15.10 -10.54
C MET A 134 4.71 14.87 -9.09
N GLU A 135 6.00 14.68 -8.83
CA GLU A 135 6.55 14.52 -7.46
C GLU A 135 6.21 15.73 -6.58
N ARG A 136 6.35 16.95 -7.12
CA ARG A 136 5.96 18.17 -6.41
C ARG A 136 4.47 18.22 -6.10
N ARG A 137 3.61 17.87 -7.06
CA ARG A 137 2.17 17.87 -6.88
C ARG A 137 1.73 16.80 -5.87
N PHE A 138 2.34 15.62 -5.88
CA PHE A 138 2.11 14.60 -4.84
C PHE A 138 2.53 15.12 -3.46
N ALA A 139 3.68 15.77 -3.35
CA ALA A 139 4.12 16.37 -2.09
C ALA A 139 3.11 17.41 -1.59
N TRP A 140 2.66 18.33 -2.43
CA TRP A 140 1.66 19.35 -2.06
C TRP A 140 0.32 18.73 -1.66
N ALA A 141 -0.18 17.75 -2.44
CA ALA A 141 -1.42 17.06 -2.10
C ALA A 141 -1.31 16.37 -0.74
N ARG A 142 -0.21 15.66 -0.49
CA ARG A 142 0.06 14.99 0.78
C ARG A 142 0.15 15.98 1.94
N ASP A 143 0.93 17.04 1.82
CA ASP A 143 1.15 18.00 2.88
C ASP A 143 -0.14 18.70 3.28
N ILE A 144 -0.94 19.16 2.31
CA ILE A 144 -2.26 19.76 2.56
C ILE A 144 -3.18 18.75 3.27
N THR A 145 -3.22 17.51 2.76
CA THR A 145 -4.06 16.45 3.32
C THR A 145 -3.67 16.12 4.76
N GLN A 146 -2.38 15.99 5.05
CA GLN A 146 -1.88 15.71 6.40
C GLN A 146 -2.18 16.85 7.37
N GLN A 147 -1.99 18.10 6.97
CA GLN A 147 -2.31 19.27 7.82
C GLN A 147 -3.82 19.33 8.09
N TYR A 148 -4.65 19.06 7.08
CA TYR A 148 -6.10 18.98 7.27
C TYR A 148 -6.48 17.89 8.27
N GLN A 149 -5.93 16.69 8.12
CA GLN A 149 -6.18 15.56 9.03
C GLN A 149 -5.78 15.90 10.47
N GLN A 150 -4.59 16.48 10.67
CA GLN A 150 -4.11 16.84 11.99
C GLN A 150 -5.02 17.88 12.68
N GLU A 151 -5.41 18.92 11.95
CA GLU A 151 -6.31 19.95 12.48
C GLU A 151 -7.72 19.39 12.74
N ALA A 152 -8.22 18.54 11.87
CA ALA A 152 -9.51 17.87 12.06
C ALA A 152 -9.51 16.98 13.31
N MET A 153 -8.52 16.13 13.47
CA MET A 153 -8.37 15.28 14.65
C MET A 153 -8.21 16.12 15.92
N ARG A 154 -7.42 17.20 15.88
CA ARG A 154 -7.24 18.11 17.01
C ARG A 154 -8.56 18.74 17.46
N ARG A 155 -9.40 19.20 16.53
CA ARG A 155 -10.72 19.80 16.83
C ARG A 155 -11.67 18.78 17.43
N LEU A 156 -11.73 17.58 16.88
CA LEU A 156 -12.56 16.50 17.41
C LEU A 156 -12.07 16.05 18.79
N ALA A 157 -10.75 15.90 18.93
CA ALA A 157 -10.12 15.54 20.20
C ALA A 157 -10.42 16.54 21.33
N ALA A 158 -10.47 17.82 21.02
CA ALA A 158 -10.78 18.89 21.99
C ALA A 158 -12.23 18.79 22.54
N GLN A 159 -13.10 17.99 21.94
CA GLN A 159 -14.46 17.75 22.45
C GLN A 159 -14.52 16.65 23.52
N THR A 160 -13.39 15.96 23.76
CA THR A 160 -13.36 14.84 24.72
C THR A 160 -12.92 15.33 26.10
N ASP A 161 -13.70 14.99 27.10
CA ASP A 161 -13.31 15.21 28.50
C ASP A 161 -12.26 14.19 28.93
N THR A 162 -11.08 14.65 29.30
CA THR A 162 -9.95 13.83 29.76
C THR A 162 -9.63 14.05 31.25
N GLN A 163 -10.55 14.61 32.04
CA GLN A 163 -10.34 14.86 33.47
C GLN A 163 -10.08 13.55 34.28
N GLN A 164 -10.41 12.41 33.75
CA GLN A 164 -10.13 11.10 34.36
C GLN A 164 -8.68 10.62 34.19
N THR A 165 -7.83 11.41 33.53
CA THR A 165 -6.40 11.10 33.35
C THR A 165 -5.69 11.15 34.70
N LEU A 166 -5.00 10.06 35.06
CA LEU A 166 -4.13 10.03 36.23
C LEU A 166 -2.83 10.76 35.94
N ALA A 167 -2.11 11.17 37.00
CA ALA A 167 -0.93 12.03 36.87
C ALA A 167 0.21 11.47 36.00
N ASP A 168 0.29 10.14 35.87
CA ASP A 168 1.30 9.40 35.11
C ASP A 168 0.75 8.80 33.81
N GLU A 169 -0.47 9.15 33.42
CA GLU A 169 -1.11 8.67 32.19
C GLU A 169 -1.05 9.72 31.07
N ILE A 170 -1.00 9.23 29.86
CA ILE A 170 -1.07 10.01 28.62
C ILE A 170 -2.35 9.62 27.90
N PRO A 171 -3.32 10.53 27.73
CA PRO A 171 -4.52 10.25 26.96
C PRO A 171 -4.18 10.20 25.47
N VAL A 172 -4.61 9.15 24.80
CA VAL A 172 -4.45 8.92 23.36
C VAL A 172 -5.82 8.70 22.74
N GLN A 173 -6.14 9.42 21.68
CA GLN A 173 -7.38 9.23 20.94
C GLN A 173 -7.10 8.50 19.64
N LEU A 174 -7.75 7.35 19.46
CA LEU A 174 -7.72 6.54 18.26
C LEU A 174 -8.99 6.76 17.46
N PHE A 175 -8.85 7.23 16.22
CA PHE A 175 -9.95 7.46 15.30
C PHE A 175 -10.18 6.23 14.45
N HIS A 176 -11.43 5.76 14.41
CA HIS A 176 -11.90 4.71 13.55
C HIS A 176 -12.74 5.34 12.43
N LEU A 177 -12.12 5.50 11.26
CA LEU A 177 -12.69 6.23 10.12
C LEU A 177 -13.40 5.30 9.11
N SER A 178 -13.47 3.99 9.41
CA SER A 178 -14.24 3.05 8.61
C SER A 178 -15.75 3.26 8.81
N PRO A 179 -16.56 3.16 7.75
CA PRO A 179 -18.02 3.16 7.88
C PRO A 179 -18.59 1.87 8.48
N TRP A 180 -17.75 0.89 8.77
CA TRP A 180 -18.11 -0.41 9.35
C TRP A 180 -17.57 -0.55 10.76
N PRO A 181 -18.32 -1.10 11.70
CA PRO A 181 -17.79 -1.45 13.01
C PRO A 181 -16.78 -2.59 12.91
N GLU A 182 -15.84 -2.63 13.81
CA GLU A 182 -14.82 -3.68 13.89
C GLU A 182 -14.77 -4.29 15.29
N GLU A 183 -14.60 -5.62 15.34
CA GLU A 183 -14.47 -6.39 16.57
C GLU A 183 -13.05 -6.91 16.72
N ASN A 184 -12.49 -6.79 17.92
CA ASN A 184 -11.15 -7.27 18.26
C ASN A 184 -10.03 -6.75 17.32
N ALA A 185 -10.23 -5.56 16.74
CA ALA A 185 -9.32 -4.97 15.79
C ALA A 185 -7.98 -4.58 16.45
N ILE A 186 -6.88 -4.84 15.74
CA ILE A 186 -5.56 -4.40 16.16
C ILE A 186 -5.23 -3.08 15.46
N GLN A 187 -5.21 -2.01 16.25
CA GLN A 187 -4.84 -0.68 15.82
C GLN A 187 -3.38 -0.37 16.14
N THR A 188 -2.81 0.58 15.42
CA THR A 188 -1.42 1.01 15.61
C THR A 188 -1.37 2.51 15.84
N PHE A 189 -0.58 2.95 16.82
CA PHE A 189 -0.27 4.36 17.02
C PHE A 189 1.16 4.54 17.49
N THR A 190 1.69 5.76 17.37
CA THR A 190 3.00 6.12 17.90
C THR A 190 2.81 6.97 19.16
N LEU A 191 3.24 6.44 20.31
CA LEU A 191 3.27 7.17 21.56
C LEU A 191 4.56 7.98 21.63
N ARG A 192 4.41 9.28 21.96
CA ARG A 192 5.52 10.20 22.14
C ARG A 192 5.77 10.39 23.63
N LEU A 193 6.98 10.11 24.05
CA LEU A 193 7.43 10.20 25.45
C LEU A 193 8.66 11.09 25.57
N PRO A 194 8.93 11.72 26.72
CA PRO A 194 10.22 12.38 26.96
C PRO A 194 11.41 11.47 26.63
N ALA A 195 12.48 12.04 26.06
CA ALA A 195 13.61 11.25 25.53
C ALA A 195 14.34 10.39 26.58
N ASP A 196 14.26 10.79 27.85
CA ASP A 196 14.85 10.11 29.01
C ASP A 196 13.95 9.05 29.64
N THR A 197 12.74 8.85 29.10
CA THR A 197 11.77 7.87 29.62
C THR A 197 12.35 6.45 29.55
N LEU A 198 12.43 5.78 30.68
CA LEU A 198 12.77 4.36 30.78
C LEU A 198 11.50 3.54 30.53
N LEU A 199 11.32 3.11 29.27
CA LEU A 199 10.16 2.32 28.86
C LEU A 199 10.54 0.84 28.74
N ARG A 200 9.97 -0.04 29.58
CA ARG A 200 10.08 -1.49 29.47
C ARG A 200 8.75 -2.16 29.14
N GLY A 201 7.67 -1.52 29.48
CA GLY A 201 6.31 -1.96 29.23
C GLY A 201 5.36 -0.78 29.12
N LEU A 202 4.12 -1.05 28.82
CA LEU A 202 3.05 -0.07 28.69
C LEU A 202 1.77 -0.69 29.24
N ALA A 203 1.11 0.00 30.16
CA ALA A 203 -0.24 -0.30 30.60
C ALA A 203 -1.21 0.63 29.87
N ILE A 204 -2.27 0.08 29.31
CA ILE A 204 -3.28 0.85 28.58
C ILE A 204 -4.66 0.45 29.08
N ARG A 205 -5.48 1.45 29.36
CA ARG A 205 -6.88 1.26 29.75
C ARG A 205 -7.82 2.12 28.95
N THR A 206 -9.09 1.74 28.90
CA THR A 206 -10.19 2.56 28.42
C THR A 206 -10.66 3.55 29.49
N ALA A 207 -11.60 4.45 29.16
CA ALA A 207 -12.18 5.40 30.09
C ALA A 207 -12.95 4.73 31.24
N ASP A 208 -13.57 3.60 31.00
CA ASP A 208 -14.30 2.77 32.01
C ASP A 208 -13.37 1.87 32.83
N GLY A 209 -12.05 1.96 32.60
CA GLY A 209 -11.03 1.25 33.39
C GLY A 209 -10.71 -0.16 32.89
N GLN A 210 -11.21 -0.58 31.74
CA GLN A 210 -10.86 -1.88 31.16
C GLN A 210 -9.42 -1.89 30.64
N ASP A 211 -8.63 -2.88 31.05
CA ASP A 211 -7.27 -3.05 30.53
C ASP A 211 -7.29 -3.50 29.06
N ILE A 212 -6.46 -2.86 28.25
CA ILE A 212 -6.34 -3.11 26.82
C ILE A 212 -5.03 -3.84 26.53
N PRO A 213 -5.08 -5.02 25.88
CA PRO A 213 -3.88 -5.72 25.42
C PRO A 213 -3.06 -4.84 24.47
N CYS A 214 -1.76 -4.73 24.71
CA CYS A 214 -0.88 -3.93 23.88
C CYS A 214 0.46 -4.64 23.65
N GLN A 215 1.18 -4.16 22.61
CA GLN A 215 2.52 -4.64 22.27
C GLN A 215 3.33 -3.46 21.71
N ILE A 216 4.51 -3.21 22.29
CA ILE A 216 5.48 -2.29 21.71
C ILE A 216 6.22 -3.05 20.60
N VAL A 217 6.15 -2.53 19.36
CA VAL A 217 6.80 -3.16 18.20
C VAL A 217 8.11 -2.49 17.82
N ARG A 218 8.25 -1.20 18.14
CA ARG A 218 9.46 -0.44 17.83
C ARG A 218 9.67 0.69 18.82
N LEU A 219 10.92 0.90 19.21
CA LEU A 219 11.36 2.08 19.95
C LEU A 219 12.42 2.81 19.13
N ARG A 220 12.31 4.14 19.06
CA ARG A 220 13.32 5.00 18.43
C ARG A 220 13.40 6.33 19.16
N LYS A 221 14.58 6.92 19.19
CA LYS A 221 14.76 8.31 19.60
C LYS A 221 14.76 9.17 18.34
N ASP A 222 14.01 10.26 18.39
CA ASP A 222 13.88 11.17 17.27
C ASP A 222 13.60 12.59 17.78
N GLY A 223 14.09 13.57 17.06
CA GLY A 223 13.77 14.96 17.31
C GLY A 223 12.51 15.36 16.53
N VAL A 224 11.66 16.12 17.16
CA VAL A 224 10.43 16.64 16.57
C VAL A 224 10.41 18.16 16.68
N ILE A 225 10.19 18.82 15.55
CA ILE A 225 9.92 20.25 15.55
C ILE A 225 8.46 20.46 15.96
N LEU A 226 8.25 21.13 17.07
CA LEU A 226 6.92 21.53 17.53
C LEU A 226 6.64 22.94 17.04
N HIS A 227 5.47 23.16 16.47
CA HIS A 227 4.95 24.47 16.05
C HIS A 227 3.73 24.84 16.91
N PRO A 228 3.90 25.18 18.20
CA PRO A 228 2.79 25.60 19.01
C PRO A 228 2.29 26.97 18.54
N MET A 229 0.98 27.22 18.68
CA MET A 229 0.36 28.46 18.22
C MET A 229 0.73 29.67 19.08
N ASP A 230 1.24 29.48 20.31
CA ASP A 230 1.47 30.46 21.36
C ASP A 230 2.95 30.79 21.61
N ARG A 231 3.87 30.12 20.93
CA ARG A 231 5.32 30.34 21.10
C ARG A 231 6.09 29.95 19.83
N ASP A 232 7.37 30.31 19.79
CA ASP A 232 8.26 29.95 18.71
C ASP A 232 8.39 28.42 18.55
N PRO A 233 8.63 27.93 17.33
CA PRO A 233 8.93 26.52 17.10
C PRO A 233 10.12 26.05 17.94
N SER A 234 10.00 24.90 18.57
CA SER A 234 11.08 24.28 19.35
C SER A 234 11.42 22.91 18.77
N TRP A 235 12.70 22.54 18.90
CA TRP A 235 13.18 21.19 18.62
C TRP A 235 13.29 20.45 19.94
N ASP A 236 12.51 19.39 20.09
CA ASP A 236 12.55 18.55 21.27
C ASP A 236 12.83 17.09 20.89
N ASP A 237 13.69 16.45 21.67
CA ASP A 237 13.97 15.03 21.53
C ASP A 237 12.92 14.19 22.25
N TYR A 238 12.46 13.13 21.60
CA TYR A 238 11.46 12.22 22.13
C TYR A 238 11.89 10.77 22.01
N LEU A 239 11.40 9.93 22.93
CA LEU A 239 11.31 8.49 22.73
C LEU A 239 9.96 8.20 22.06
N LEU A 240 10.02 7.69 20.85
CA LEU A 240 8.84 7.28 20.07
C LEU A 240 8.65 5.78 20.20
N ALA A 241 7.46 5.36 20.65
CA ALA A 241 7.08 3.97 20.77
C ALA A 241 5.93 3.67 19.79
N ASP A 242 6.19 2.81 18.80
CA ASP A 242 5.15 2.29 17.93
C ASP A 242 4.45 1.14 18.66
N VAL A 243 3.16 1.28 18.89
CA VAL A 243 2.35 0.43 19.78
C VAL A 243 1.20 -0.19 18.99
N LEU A 244 1.02 -1.48 19.15
CA LEU A 244 -0.20 -2.19 18.76
C LEU A 244 -1.13 -2.28 19.97
N VAL A 245 -2.42 -2.08 19.75
CA VAL A 245 -3.48 -2.30 20.75
C VAL A 245 -4.60 -3.14 20.16
N GLN A 246 -5.18 -4.01 20.97
CA GLN A 246 -6.35 -4.79 20.58
C GLN A 246 -7.59 -4.19 21.22
N LEU A 247 -8.42 -3.52 20.41
CA LEU A 247 -9.68 -2.93 20.87
C LEU A 247 -10.82 -3.96 20.76
N PRO A 248 -11.59 -4.20 21.82
CA PRO A 248 -12.64 -5.22 21.79
C PRO A 248 -13.74 -4.88 20.78
N HIS A 249 -14.12 -3.62 20.69
CA HIS A 249 -15.13 -3.11 19.75
C HIS A 249 -14.79 -1.69 19.32
N GLN A 250 -15.00 -1.39 18.04
CA GLN A 250 -14.93 -0.04 17.49
C GLN A 250 -16.20 0.25 16.70
N THR A 251 -16.92 1.28 17.12
CA THR A 251 -18.08 1.77 16.38
C THR A 251 -17.62 2.46 15.08
N ALA A 252 -18.44 2.34 14.03
CA ALA A 252 -18.18 3.03 12.77
C ALA A 252 -18.08 4.56 12.97
N MET A 253 -17.16 5.22 12.24
CA MET A 253 -17.00 6.68 12.24
C MET A 253 -16.94 7.28 13.66
N SER A 254 -16.04 6.77 14.50
CA SER A 254 -15.93 7.13 15.91
C SER A 254 -14.48 7.33 16.35
N TRP A 255 -14.29 7.70 17.61
CA TRP A 255 -12.99 7.65 18.26
C TRP A 255 -13.09 7.08 19.67
N THR A 256 -12.00 6.49 20.12
CA THR A 256 -11.88 5.89 21.46
C THR A 256 -10.71 6.56 22.20
N THR A 257 -10.92 6.95 23.44
CA THR A 257 -9.86 7.47 24.30
C THR A 257 -9.23 6.33 25.09
N LEU A 258 -7.92 6.21 24.97
CA LEU A 258 -7.10 5.29 25.74
C LEU A 258 -6.20 6.07 26.70
N TYR A 259 -5.97 5.54 27.87
CA TYR A 259 -5.05 6.10 28.87
C TYR A 259 -3.81 5.22 28.94
N CYS A 260 -2.68 5.76 28.48
CA CYS A 260 -1.42 5.05 28.35
C CYS A 260 -0.47 5.43 29.50
N ARG A 261 0.02 4.42 30.24
CA ARG A 261 0.97 4.62 31.35
C ARG A 261 2.26 3.86 31.06
N PRO A 262 3.42 4.57 30.96
CA PRO A 262 4.72 3.92 30.87
C PRO A 262 4.97 3.01 32.08
N SER A 263 5.57 1.86 31.85
CA SER A 263 5.85 0.86 32.88
C SER A 263 7.30 0.40 32.82
N LEU A 264 7.90 0.18 33.99
CA LEU A 264 9.19 -0.50 34.13
C LEU A 264 9.06 -2.02 34.15
N VAL A 265 7.83 -2.53 34.32
CA VAL A 265 7.56 -3.96 34.27
C VAL A 265 7.51 -4.36 32.79
N PRO A 266 8.35 -5.29 32.33
CA PRO A 266 8.28 -5.80 30.96
C PRO A 266 6.89 -6.39 30.69
N LEU A 267 6.33 -6.14 29.52
CA LEU A 267 5.16 -6.86 29.05
C LEU A 267 5.51 -8.35 29.05
N SER A 268 4.80 -9.15 29.85
CA SER A 268 4.99 -10.59 29.85
C SER A 268 4.53 -11.11 28.49
N LEU A 269 5.46 -11.64 27.71
CA LEU A 269 5.11 -12.43 26.52
C LEU A 269 4.55 -13.76 27.04
N PRO A 270 3.43 -14.25 26.50
CA PRO A 270 2.97 -15.59 26.84
C PRO A 270 4.10 -16.57 26.51
N GLU A 271 4.39 -17.49 27.41
CA GLU A 271 5.34 -18.58 27.17
C GLU A 271 4.90 -19.31 25.90
N ARG A 272 5.65 -19.13 24.84
CA ARG A 272 5.47 -19.92 23.62
C ARG A 272 6.49 -21.02 23.59
N PRO A 273 6.10 -22.23 23.15
CA PRO A 273 7.05 -23.29 22.94
C PRO A 273 8.16 -22.77 22.03
N VAL A 274 9.40 -23.13 22.32
CA VAL A 274 10.56 -22.83 21.49
C VAL A 274 10.24 -23.34 20.09
N VAL A 275 9.95 -22.43 19.17
CA VAL A 275 9.64 -22.78 17.79
C VAL A 275 10.96 -23.15 17.13
N LEU A 276 11.20 -24.44 16.96
CA LEU A 276 12.37 -24.99 16.26
C LEU A 276 12.41 -24.65 14.77
N PHE A 277 11.34 -24.06 14.24
CA PHE A 277 11.18 -23.71 12.82
C PHE A 277 10.79 -22.24 12.65
N GLN A 278 11.22 -21.66 11.55
CA GLN A 278 10.91 -20.29 11.12
C GLN A 278 9.43 -20.19 10.71
N THR A 279 8.53 -20.21 11.69
CA THR A 279 7.08 -20.27 11.48
C THR A 279 6.39 -19.12 12.21
N LEU A 280 5.46 -18.44 11.51
CA LEU A 280 4.49 -17.53 12.10
C LEU A 280 3.13 -18.21 12.09
N GLU A 281 2.38 -18.05 13.17
CA GLU A 281 1.09 -18.74 13.31
C GLU A 281 0.10 -17.90 14.13
N ASN A 282 -1.15 -17.87 13.66
CA ASN A 282 -2.29 -17.36 14.39
C ASN A 282 -3.51 -18.29 14.25
N GLU A 283 -4.70 -17.83 14.57
CA GLU A 283 -5.94 -18.62 14.53
C GLU A 283 -6.32 -19.04 13.10
N TYR A 284 -5.88 -18.29 12.08
CA TYR A 284 -6.28 -18.47 10.68
C TYR A 284 -5.20 -19.08 9.80
N LEU A 285 -3.96 -18.70 10.02
CA LEU A 285 -2.84 -19.01 9.13
C LEU A 285 -1.69 -19.67 9.87
N GLN A 286 -1.03 -20.59 9.19
CA GLN A 286 0.29 -21.10 9.52
C GLN A 286 1.23 -20.77 8.35
N VAL A 287 2.30 -20.04 8.61
CA VAL A 287 3.27 -19.55 7.62
C VAL A 287 4.64 -20.14 7.95
N SER A 288 5.14 -21.02 7.12
CA SER A 288 6.48 -21.59 7.24
C SER A 288 7.43 -20.84 6.29
N ILE A 289 8.49 -20.25 6.84
CA ILE A 289 9.51 -19.53 6.08
C ILE A 289 10.62 -20.52 5.75
N GLN A 290 10.83 -20.75 4.46
CA GLN A 290 11.88 -21.64 3.98
C GLN A 290 13.26 -20.95 4.06
N PRO A 291 14.37 -21.71 4.16
CA PRO A 291 15.73 -21.12 4.24
C PRO A 291 16.09 -20.19 3.08
N ASN A 292 15.47 -20.39 1.90
CA ASN A 292 15.65 -19.55 0.72
C ASN A 292 14.72 -18.33 0.70
N GLY A 293 13.92 -18.10 1.75
CA GLY A 293 13.00 -16.98 1.89
C GLY A 293 11.65 -17.15 1.19
N THR A 294 11.39 -18.30 0.55
CA THR A 294 10.03 -18.61 0.07
C THR A 294 9.13 -19.00 1.25
N LEU A 295 7.83 -18.91 1.03
CA LEU A 295 6.84 -19.15 2.08
C LEU A 295 5.91 -20.30 1.70
N ASP A 296 5.62 -21.16 2.68
CA ASP A 296 4.51 -22.08 2.61
C ASP A 296 3.41 -21.59 3.55
N VAL A 297 2.23 -21.31 3.03
CA VAL A 297 1.10 -20.74 3.78
C VAL A 297 -0.05 -21.71 3.79
N LYS A 298 -0.48 -22.12 4.97
CA LYS A 298 -1.66 -22.96 5.19
C LYS A 298 -2.78 -22.13 5.81
N ASN A 299 -3.93 -22.11 5.14
CA ASN A 299 -5.16 -21.60 5.73
C ASN A 299 -5.77 -22.70 6.61
N LYS A 300 -5.83 -22.45 7.92
CA LYS A 300 -6.31 -23.43 8.90
C LYS A 300 -7.82 -23.70 8.80
N ARG A 301 -8.59 -22.73 8.30
CA ARG A 301 -10.04 -22.85 8.18
C ARG A 301 -10.45 -23.72 6.99
N SER A 302 -9.84 -23.49 5.82
CA SER A 302 -10.14 -24.25 4.61
C SER A 302 -9.27 -25.51 4.43
N GLY A 303 -8.14 -25.60 5.15
CA GLY A 303 -7.11 -26.63 4.94
C GLY A 303 -6.24 -26.41 3.71
N THR A 304 -6.52 -25.40 2.90
CA THR A 304 -5.76 -25.10 1.67
C THR A 304 -4.34 -24.69 2.00
N ALA A 305 -3.37 -25.19 1.25
CA ALA A 305 -1.95 -24.84 1.39
C ALA A 305 -1.39 -24.33 0.07
N TYR A 306 -0.70 -23.20 0.15
CA TYR A 306 0.06 -22.61 -0.94
C TYR A 306 1.55 -22.75 -0.62
N ARG A 307 2.35 -23.13 -1.63
CA ARG A 307 3.78 -23.40 -1.44
C ARG A 307 4.63 -22.57 -2.37
N GLY A 308 5.83 -22.19 -1.89
CA GLY A 308 6.81 -21.45 -2.69
C GLY A 308 6.38 -20.02 -3.01
N LEU A 309 5.50 -19.44 -2.22
CA LEU A 309 5.13 -18.03 -2.34
C LEU A 309 6.34 -17.13 -2.05
N ASN A 310 6.29 -15.86 -2.47
CA ASN A 310 7.35 -14.88 -2.21
C ASN A 310 8.68 -15.22 -2.91
N LEU A 311 8.65 -15.75 -4.11
CA LEU A 311 9.82 -15.94 -4.95
C LEU A 311 10.13 -14.65 -5.70
N PHE A 312 11.31 -14.08 -5.50
CA PHE A 312 11.77 -12.93 -6.28
C PHE A 312 12.56 -13.39 -7.51
N THR A 313 12.34 -12.71 -8.62
CA THR A 313 13.17 -12.80 -9.82
C THR A 313 13.55 -11.42 -10.32
N ASP A 314 14.78 -11.26 -10.76
CA ASP A 314 15.29 -10.03 -11.36
C ASP A 314 15.97 -10.35 -12.69
N GLU A 315 15.47 -9.74 -13.75
CA GLU A 315 15.90 -9.98 -15.13
C GLU A 315 16.19 -8.66 -15.85
N ALA A 316 17.07 -8.71 -16.84
CA ALA A 316 17.37 -7.54 -17.66
C ALA A 316 16.15 -7.15 -18.51
N ASP A 317 15.93 -5.86 -18.63
CA ASP A 317 14.91 -5.25 -19.48
C ASP A 317 15.59 -4.25 -20.44
N ILE A 318 15.69 -4.63 -21.71
CA ILE A 318 16.22 -3.78 -22.79
C ILE A 318 15.10 -3.08 -23.57
N GLY A 319 13.89 -3.10 -23.02
CA GLY A 319 12.75 -2.40 -23.58
C GLY A 319 12.70 -0.92 -23.20
N ASP A 320 11.51 -0.43 -23.05
CA ASP A 320 11.24 0.97 -22.72
C ASP A 320 10.17 1.13 -21.63
N ALA A 321 9.71 2.36 -21.38
CA ALA A 321 8.67 2.63 -20.39
C ALA A 321 7.32 1.94 -20.72
N TYR A 322 7.10 1.54 -21.94
CA TYR A 322 5.86 0.91 -22.40
C TYR A 322 5.92 -0.61 -22.42
N LEU A 323 7.06 -1.17 -22.84
CA LEU A 323 7.18 -2.58 -23.17
C LEU A 323 8.43 -3.20 -22.54
N PHE A 324 8.21 -4.28 -21.80
CA PHE A 324 9.29 -5.14 -21.36
C PHE A 324 9.89 -5.90 -22.55
N SER A 325 11.22 -5.92 -22.64
CA SER A 325 11.97 -6.72 -23.61
C SER A 325 13.12 -7.47 -22.92
N PRO A 326 13.04 -8.79 -22.79
CA PRO A 326 14.09 -9.55 -22.11
C PRO A 326 15.39 -9.54 -22.93
N GLU A 327 16.52 -9.40 -22.26
CA GLU A 327 17.83 -9.69 -22.85
C GLU A 327 18.00 -11.23 -22.91
N LEU A 328 17.95 -11.81 -24.09
CA LEU A 328 17.89 -13.27 -24.30
C LEU A 328 19.07 -14.05 -23.71
N THR A 329 20.23 -13.42 -23.57
CA THR A 329 21.46 -14.04 -23.05
C THR A 329 21.72 -13.74 -21.59
N ALA A 330 20.95 -12.85 -20.97
CA ALA A 330 21.16 -12.46 -19.60
C ALA A 330 20.66 -13.54 -18.62
N LYS A 331 21.42 -13.73 -17.56
CA LYS A 331 20.99 -14.58 -16.45
C LYS A 331 19.89 -13.89 -15.66
N VAL A 332 18.84 -14.62 -15.34
CA VAL A 332 17.82 -14.20 -14.38
C VAL A 332 18.33 -14.53 -12.98
N TRP A 333 18.46 -13.52 -12.14
CA TRP A 333 18.64 -13.77 -10.71
C TRP A 333 17.34 -14.22 -10.09
N ASN A 334 17.40 -15.16 -9.16
CA ASN A 334 16.25 -15.52 -8.34
C ASN A 334 16.63 -15.72 -6.87
N SER A 335 15.70 -15.44 -5.96
CA SER A 335 15.93 -15.47 -4.52
C SER A 335 16.19 -16.88 -3.96
N VAL A 336 15.88 -17.95 -4.71
CA VAL A 336 16.16 -19.33 -4.29
C VAL A 336 17.67 -19.60 -4.22
N THR A 337 18.44 -18.92 -5.05
CA THR A 337 19.92 -19.07 -5.11
C THR A 337 20.67 -18.20 -4.10
N SER A 338 19.94 -17.34 -3.35
CA SER A 338 20.52 -16.39 -2.41
C SER A 338 19.71 -16.40 -1.12
N ALA A 339 20.18 -17.11 -0.10
CA ALA A 339 19.49 -17.19 1.18
C ALA A 339 19.45 -15.82 1.88
N PRO A 340 18.28 -15.36 2.38
CA PRO A 340 18.19 -14.14 3.16
C PRO A 340 18.71 -14.35 4.59
N SER A 341 19.07 -13.28 5.27
CA SER A 341 19.08 -13.32 6.73
C SER A 341 17.65 -13.25 7.25
N ILE A 342 17.30 -14.09 8.21
CA ILE A 342 15.93 -14.19 8.74
C ILE A 342 15.94 -13.91 10.23
N ARG A 343 15.10 -12.96 10.68
CA ARG A 343 14.91 -12.64 12.10
C ARG A 343 13.43 -12.67 12.41
N ILE A 344 13.06 -13.35 13.51
CA ILE A 344 11.67 -13.44 13.96
C ILE A 344 11.52 -12.65 15.26
N GLN A 345 10.49 -11.81 15.30
CA GLN A 345 10.08 -11.05 16.48
C GLN A 345 8.69 -11.55 16.91
N GLN A 346 8.64 -12.22 18.04
CA GLN A 346 7.39 -12.70 18.61
C GLN A 346 6.76 -11.65 19.50
N GLY A 347 5.44 -11.55 19.46
CA GLY A 347 4.68 -10.67 20.32
C GLY A 347 3.28 -11.18 20.59
N ALA A 348 2.63 -10.61 21.59
CA ALA A 348 1.30 -11.03 22.04
C ALA A 348 0.21 -10.75 21.01
N LEU A 349 0.34 -9.65 20.24
CA LEU A 349 -0.64 -9.21 19.26
C LEU A 349 -0.17 -9.38 17.80
N CYS A 350 1.13 -9.44 17.58
CA CYS A 350 1.72 -9.59 16.27
C CYS A 350 3.03 -10.34 16.34
N THR A 351 3.17 -11.35 15.50
CA THR A 351 4.47 -11.98 15.23
C THR A 351 4.95 -11.50 13.86
N SER A 352 6.20 -11.07 13.76
CA SER A 352 6.78 -10.60 12.50
C SER A 352 8.07 -11.36 12.18
N ALA A 353 8.40 -11.43 10.90
CA ALA A 353 9.67 -11.90 10.40
C ALA A 353 10.27 -10.87 9.44
N ILE A 354 11.56 -10.63 9.59
CA ILE A 354 12.32 -9.73 8.72
C ILE A 354 13.28 -10.57 7.92
N LEU A 355 13.18 -10.48 6.61
CA LEU A 355 14.02 -11.18 5.64
C LEU A 355 14.81 -10.14 4.86
N ASP A 356 16.14 -10.23 4.90
CA ASP A 356 17.02 -9.31 4.20
C ASP A 356 17.83 -10.07 3.14
N TRP A 357 17.73 -9.63 1.86
CA TRP A 357 18.54 -10.09 0.76
C TRP A 357 19.49 -8.98 0.30
N ARG A 358 20.70 -9.39 -0.13
CA ARG A 358 21.62 -8.56 -0.91
C ARG A 358 22.10 -9.36 -2.09
N TYR A 359 22.03 -8.79 -3.28
CA TYR A 359 22.41 -9.50 -4.49
C TYR A 359 22.90 -8.55 -5.58
N ARG A 360 23.55 -9.14 -6.58
CA ARG A 360 23.90 -8.50 -7.84
C ARG A 360 23.46 -9.41 -8.96
N ARG A 361 22.83 -8.88 -9.98
CA ARG A 361 22.45 -9.61 -11.19
C ARG A 361 23.67 -9.96 -12.02
N LYS A 362 24.59 -8.96 -12.18
CA LYS A 362 25.89 -9.08 -12.84
C LYS A 362 27.00 -8.62 -11.88
N PRO A 363 28.24 -9.13 -12.00
CA PRO A 363 29.33 -8.76 -11.07
C PRO A 363 29.70 -7.28 -11.05
N ASP A 364 29.51 -6.59 -12.16
CA ASP A 364 29.80 -5.18 -12.39
C ASP A 364 28.65 -4.23 -12.06
N GLU A 365 27.47 -4.78 -11.71
CA GLU A 365 26.32 -3.98 -11.31
C GLU A 365 26.38 -3.57 -9.82
N ALA A 366 25.66 -2.50 -9.50
CA ALA A 366 25.46 -2.08 -8.13
C ALA A 366 24.68 -3.15 -7.33
N GLU A 367 25.05 -3.32 -6.06
CA GLU A 367 24.34 -4.22 -5.16
C GLU A 367 22.91 -3.72 -4.91
N GLN A 368 21.95 -4.63 -5.03
CA GLN A 368 20.56 -4.43 -4.70
C GLN A 368 20.30 -4.94 -3.29
N SER A 369 19.38 -4.29 -2.57
CA SER A 369 18.89 -4.84 -1.30
C SER A 369 17.36 -4.91 -1.27
N LEU A 370 16.87 -6.02 -0.74
CA LEU A 370 15.46 -6.25 -0.45
C LEU A 370 15.30 -6.52 1.03
N ARG A 371 14.44 -5.77 1.71
CA ARG A 371 13.99 -6.06 3.06
C ARG A 371 12.52 -6.31 3.06
N LEU A 372 12.12 -7.53 3.39
CA LEU A 372 10.74 -7.91 3.57
C LEU A 372 10.41 -8.05 5.04
N THR A 373 9.41 -7.32 5.51
CA THR A 373 8.79 -7.52 6.82
C THR A 373 7.45 -8.22 6.63
N LEU A 374 7.37 -9.46 7.11
CA LEU A 374 6.12 -10.20 7.22
C LEU A 374 5.50 -9.93 8.57
N SER A 375 4.19 -9.71 8.63
CA SER A 375 3.47 -9.49 9.87
C SER A 375 2.19 -10.31 9.89
N LEU A 376 2.02 -11.09 10.96
CA LEU A 376 0.84 -11.88 11.22
C LEU A 376 0.25 -11.46 12.57
N ARG A 377 -0.91 -10.80 12.53
CA ARG A 377 -1.60 -10.28 13.72
C ARG A 377 -2.53 -11.34 14.30
N LYS A 378 -2.73 -11.26 15.59
CA LYS A 378 -3.74 -12.07 16.30
C LYS A 378 -5.14 -11.72 15.77
N ASN A 379 -6.01 -12.71 15.65
CA ASN A 379 -7.39 -12.57 15.16
C ASN A 379 -7.53 -11.92 13.78
N ASP A 380 -6.49 -11.95 12.93
CA ASP A 380 -6.50 -11.34 11.59
C ASP A 380 -6.21 -12.41 10.52
N PRO A 381 -7.07 -12.61 9.53
CA PRO A 381 -6.86 -13.60 8.48
C PRO A 381 -5.81 -13.19 7.44
N LEU A 382 -5.20 -12.00 7.57
CA LEU A 382 -4.28 -11.45 6.58
C LEU A 382 -2.81 -11.65 6.99
N LEU A 383 -2.01 -12.20 6.10
CA LEU A 383 -0.55 -12.10 6.13
C LEU A 383 -0.14 -10.80 5.42
N ARG A 384 0.52 -9.89 6.14
CA ARG A 384 0.94 -8.60 5.59
C ARG A 384 2.38 -8.64 5.16
N PHE A 385 2.64 -8.05 4.00
CA PHE A 385 3.97 -7.88 3.41
C PHE A 385 4.30 -6.39 3.35
N HIS A 386 5.44 -6.02 3.89
CA HIS A 386 6.03 -4.70 3.70
C HIS A 386 7.42 -4.88 3.10
N LEU A 387 7.59 -4.46 1.84
CA LEU A 387 8.81 -4.64 1.08
C LEU A 387 9.50 -3.28 0.88
N GLU A 388 10.72 -3.18 1.37
CA GLU A 388 11.64 -2.06 1.10
C GLU A 388 12.66 -2.51 0.06
N ILE A 389 12.81 -1.73 -1.00
CA ILE A 389 13.73 -2.02 -2.11
C ILE A 389 14.70 -0.86 -2.25
N GLU A 390 16.00 -1.14 -2.10
CA GLU A 390 17.04 -0.20 -2.49
C GLU A 390 17.47 -0.54 -3.91
N ASN A 391 16.76 0.06 -4.89
CA ASN A 391 16.99 -0.16 -6.30
C ASN A 391 18.12 0.75 -6.82
N ARG A 392 19.26 0.15 -7.15
CA ARG A 392 20.45 0.84 -7.68
C ARG A 392 20.83 0.37 -9.09
N ALA A 393 20.11 -0.61 -9.66
CA ALA A 393 20.32 -1.06 -11.03
C ALA A 393 19.42 -0.31 -12.00
N GLY A 394 19.89 -0.14 -13.23
CA GLY A 394 19.10 0.27 -14.37
C GLY A 394 18.66 -0.93 -15.21
N ASP A 395 17.77 -0.69 -16.14
CA ASP A 395 17.39 -1.62 -17.22
C ASP A 395 17.09 -3.04 -16.72
N HIS A 396 16.15 -3.13 -15.74
CA HIS A 396 15.78 -4.42 -15.16
C HIS A 396 14.33 -4.44 -14.71
N ARG A 397 13.83 -5.66 -14.54
CA ARG A 397 12.50 -5.93 -13.99
C ARG A 397 12.61 -6.88 -12.79
N LEU A 398 12.35 -6.34 -11.61
CA LEU A 398 12.20 -7.11 -10.38
C LEU A 398 10.73 -7.53 -10.22
N ARG A 399 10.50 -8.83 -9.96
CA ARG A 399 9.16 -9.37 -9.72
C ARG A 399 9.14 -10.22 -8.46
N VAL A 400 7.98 -10.24 -7.80
CA VAL A 400 7.65 -11.21 -6.75
C VAL A 400 6.55 -12.13 -7.26
N HIS A 401 6.73 -13.44 -7.04
CA HIS A 401 5.81 -14.48 -7.51
C HIS A 401 5.04 -15.09 -6.34
N PHE A 402 3.74 -15.27 -6.54
CA PHE A 402 2.83 -15.96 -5.63
C PHE A 402 2.14 -17.08 -6.38
N PRO A 403 2.76 -18.27 -6.52
CA PRO A 403 2.18 -19.41 -7.21
C PRO A 403 0.98 -19.97 -6.44
N THR A 404 -0.21 -19.50 -6.75
CA THR A 404 -1.45 -19.92 -6.07
C THR A 404 -2.05 -21.21 -6.64
N GLY A 405 -1.66 -21.59 -7.85
CA GLY A 405 -2.24 -22.73 -8.57
C GLY A 405 -3.64 -22.44 -9.13
N PHE A 406 -4.14 -21.20 -9.01
CA PHE A 406 -5.38 -20.83 -9.69
C PHE A 406 -5.14 -20.70 -11.19
N SER A 407 -6.04 -21.28 -11.99
CA SER A 407 -6.15 -20.99 -13.41
C SER A 407 -6.99 -19.72 -13.58
N CYS A 408 -6.53 -18.82 -14.46
CA CYS A 408 -7.31 -17.66 -14.89
C CYS A 408 -8.07 -18.05 -16.16
N ASP A 409 -9.04 -18.96 -16.04
CA ASP A 409 -9.91 -19.38 -17.13
C ASP A 409 -11.12 -18.44 -17.26
#